data_a0f8f778447fa64e6b7530b9eb0bf9d9
#
_entry.id   a0f8f778447fa64e6b7530b9eb0bf9d9
#
_cell.length_a   1.000
_cell.length_b   1.000
_cell.length_c   1.000
_cell.angle_alpha   90.00
_cell.angle_beta   90.00
_cell.angle_gamma   90.00
#
_symmetry.space_group_name_H-M   'P 1'
#
loop_
_entity.id
_entity.type
_entity.pdbx_description
1 polymer ?
#
loop_
_entity_poly.entity_id
_entity_poly.type
_entity_poly.pdbx_seq_one_letter_code
_entity_poly.pdbx_strand_id
1 'polypeptide(L)'
;MRLNKTVKALAVALPMMALAACSSNSETDEQSQVDTNAAQTQAAVEQDNVQVAAAQRAAEIEEQKRQELDRLRSEHIVYFDFDKSTVSSEFSAVLDAHAKFLNANSSVSVLVEGHADERGTPEYNIALGERRAKAVVTYLENMGVASSQLSVVSYGEEKPMVKDRSENAFAKNRRAVLVY
;
A
#
# COMPACT_ATOMS: atom_id res chain seq x y z
N MET A 1 20.87 16.14 20.10
CA MET A 1 20.68 16.27 21.55
C MET A 1 19.50 15.42 22.00
N ARG A 2 19.81 14.38 22.81
CA ARG A 2 18.95 13.52 23.64
C ARG A 2 17.82 12.70 23.02
N LEU A 3 18.15 11.43 22.78
CA LEU A 3 17.29 10.24 22.77
C LEU A 3 16.49 10.13 24.08
N ASN A 4 15.21 9.82 24.00
CA ASN A 4 14.49 9.19 25.10
C ASN A 4 13.80 7.92 24.60
N LYS A 5 14.46 6.80 24.86
CA LYS A 5 13.88 5.45 24.82
C LYS A 5 13.11 5.24 26.13
N THR A 6 11.80 5.09 26.06
CA THR A 6 11.02 4.51 27.16
C THR A 6 10.48 3.15 26.74
N VAL A 7 11.25 2.13 27.07
CA VAL A 7 10.81 0.74 27.08
C VAL A 7 9.90 0.57 28.31
N LYS A 8 8.60 0.41 28.12
CA LYS A 8 7.67 -0.02 29.16
C LYS A 8 7.68 -1.55 29.23
N ALA A 9 8.43 -2.09 30.19
CA ALA A 9 8.33 -3.48 30.54
C ALA A 9 6.98 -3.73 31.24
N LEU A 10 6.16 -4.59 30.67
CA LEU A 10 4.93 -5.08 31.25
C LEU A 10 5.27 -6.28 32.12
N ALA A 11 5.33 -6.07 33.45
CA ALA A 11 5.48 -7.15 34.43
C ALA A 11 4.12 -7.84 34.61
N VAL A 12 4.00 -9.08 34.14
CA VAL A 12 2.87 -9.95 34.42
C VAL A 12 3.09 -10.57 35.78
N ALA A 13 2.34 -10.10 36.76
CA ALA A 13 2.30 -10.71 38.11
C ALA A 13 1.39 -11.93 38.08
N LEU A 14 1.96 -13.12 38.31
CA LEU A 14 1.22 -14.35 38.59
C LEU A 14 0.75 -14.34 40.06
N PRO A 15 -0.52 -14.61 40.37
CA PRO A 15 -0.94 -14.90 41.73
C PRO A 15 -0.62 -16.37 42.05
N MET A 16 0.28 -16.58 43.01
CA MET A 16 0.45 -17.87 43.71
C MET A 16 -0.77 -18.10 44.61
N MET A 17 -1.64 -19.02 44.26
CA MET A 17 -2.61 -19.60 45.21
C MET A 17 -1.98 -20.82 45.86
N ALA A 18 -1.61 -20.67 47.16
CA ALA A 18 -1.26 -21.79 48.01
C ALA A 18 -2.55 -22.46 48.50
N LEU A 19 -2.81 -23.69 48.07
CA LEU A 19 -3.82 -24.55 48.68
C LEU A 19 -3.16 -25.55 49.60
N ALA A 20 -3.47 -25.46 50.88
CA ALA A 20 -3.11 -26.42 51.89
C ALA A 20 -3.84 -27.75 51.65
N ALA A 21 -3.07 -28.82 51.59
CA ALA A 21 -3.59 -30.16 51.49
C ALA A 21 -3.96 -30.71 52.87
N CYS A 22 -5.18 -31.22 52.98
CA CYS A 22 -5.51 -32.21 54.03
C CYS A 22 -5.69 -33.58 53.38
N SER A 23 -4.94 -34.52 53.93
CA SER A 23 -4.85 -35.92 53.63
C SER A 23 -6.19 -36.66 53.75
N SER A 24 -6.55 -37.50 52.75
CA SER A 24 -7.11 -38.84 52.98
C SER A 24 -7.07 -39.67 51.70
N ASN A 25 -6.61 -40.84 51.90
CA ASN A 25 -6.30 -41.97 51.00
C ASN A 25 -7.47 -42.40 50.09
N SER A 26 -7.22 -42.47 48.77
CA SER A 26 -7.77 -43.56 47.93
C SER A 26 -7.13 -43.52 46.53
N GLU A 27 -6.49 -44.62 46.17
CA GLU A 27 -5.95 -44.99 44.86
C GLU A 27 -7.08 -44.94 43.81
N THR A 28 -7.09 -43.98 42.89
CA THR A 28 -7.70 -44.08 41.55
C THR A 28 -7.80 -42.72 40.81
N ASP A 29 -6.74 -41.87 40.75
CA ASP A 29 -6.85 -40.60 39.99
C ASP A 29 -5.60 -40.14 39.23
N GLU A 30 -4.61 -40.99 39.02
CA GLU A 30 -3.44 -40.60 38.20
C GLU A 30 -3.70 -40.61 36.68
N GLN A 31 -4.73 -41.32 36.20
CA GLN A 31 -5.00 -41.45 34.78
C GLN A 31 -5.77 -40.25 34.17
N SER A 32 -6.57 -39.54 34.99
CA SER A 32 -7.35 -38.36 34.51
C SER A 32 -6.53 -37.07 34.42
N GLN A 33 -5.43 -36.92 35.17
CA GLN A 33 -4.60 -35.72 35.08
C GLN A 33 -3.60 -35.74 33.93
N VAL A 34 -3.20 -36.88 33.46
CA VAL A 34 -2.30 -37.07 32.32
C VAL A 34 -3.03 -36.74 31.01
N ASP A 35 -4.28 -37.18 30.88
CA ASP A 35 -5.07 -36.93 29.67
C ASP A 35 -5.47 -35.43 29.52
N THR A 36 -5.73 -34.74 30.63
CA THR A 36 -6.05 -33.29 30.62
C THR A 36 -4.83 -32.43 30.25
N ASN A 37 -3.64 -32.77 30.69
CA ASN A 37 -2.42 -32.05 30.36
C ASN A 37 -2.01 -32.30 28.89
N ALA A 38 -2.19 -33.52 28.38
CA ALA A 38 -1.92 -33.84 26.97
C ALA A 38 -2.86 -33.09 26.01
N ALA A 39 -4.15 -33.00 26.34
CA ALA A 39 -5.14 -32.25 25.56
C ALA A 39 -4.89 -30.74 25.58
N GLN A 40 -4.50 -30.16 26.72
CA GLN A 40 -4.15 -28.75 26.82
C GLN A 40 -2.84 -28.42 26.08
N THR A 41 -1.86 -29.31 26.10
CA THR A 41 -0.60 -29.13 25.35
C THR A 41 -0.83 -29.24 23.84
N GLN A 42 -1.69 -30.15 23.39
CA GLN A 42 -2.06 -30.26 21.96
C GLN A 42 -2.83 -29.04 21.49
N ALA A 43 -3.79 -28.52 22.27
CA ALA A 43 -4.53 -27.32 21.93
C ALA A 43 -3.63 -26.07 21.87
N ALA A 44 -2.64 -25.95 22.74
CA ALA A 44 -1.67 -24.85 22.72
C ALA A 44 -0.74 -24.91 21.50
N VAL A 45 -0.27 -26.11 21.12
CA VAL A 45 0.56 -26.32 19.92
C VAL A 45 -0.25 -26.06 18.63
N GLU A 46 -1.51 -26.44 18.60
CA GLU A 46 -2.39 -26.19 17.46
C GLU A 46 -2.70 -24.70 17.27
N GLN A 47 -2.90 -23.96 18.37
CA GLN A 47 -3.06 -22.50 18.35
C GLN A 47 -1.79 -21.79 17.90
N ASP A 48 -0.62 -22.21 18.32
CA ASP A 48 0.67 -21.62 17.91
C ASP A 48 0.93 -21.86 16.42
N ASN A 49 0.65 -23.08 15.93
CA ASN A 49 0.73 -23.41 14.50
C ASN A 49 -0.22 -22.56 13.65
N VAL A 50 -1.44 -22.28 14.11
CA VAL A 50 -2.41 -21.41 13.41
C VAL A 50 -1.92 -19.96 13.37
N GLN A 51 -1.33 -19.46 14.48
CA GLN A 51 -0.78 -18.09 14.51
C GLN A 51 0.44 -17.95 13.59
N VAL A 52 1.35 -18.94 13.58
CA VAL A 52 2.51 -18.96 12.69
C VAL A 52 2.07 -18.99 11.21
N ALA A 53 1.09 -19.84 10.87
CA ALA A 53 0.55 -19.90 9.52
C ALA A 53 -0.16 -18.61 9.09
N ALA A 54 -0.86 -17.95 10.01
CA ALA A 54 -1.48 -16.65 9.76
C ALA A 54 -0.44 -15.54 9.53
N ALA A 55 0.62 -15.51 10.32
CA ALA A 55 1.72 -14.57 10.18
C ALA A 55 2.47 -14.77 8.85
N GLN A 56 2.70 -16.01 8.44
CA GLN A 56 3.32 -16.33 7.15
C GLN A 56 2.46 -15.85 5.97
N ARG A 57 1.15 -16.10 6.00
CA ARG A 57 0.22 -15.63 4.96
C ARG A 57 0.17 -14.11 4.90
N ALA A 58 0.19 -13.43 6.04
CA ALA A 58 0.22 -11.96 6.08
C ALA A 58 1.52 -11.41 5.46
N ALA A 59 2.67 -12.03 5.74
CA ALA A 59 3.95 -11.67 5.15
C ALA A 59 3.97 -11.89 3.63
N GLU A 60 3.40 -13.01 3.14
CA GLU A 60 3.28 -13.29 1.72
C GLU A 60 2.39 -12.25 1.00
N ILE A 61 1.28 -11.86 1.60
CA ILE A 61 0.37 -10.84 1.05
C ILE A 61 1.09 -9.48 0.96
N GLU A 62 1.82 -9.07 1.99
CA GLU A 62 2.57 -7.80 1.96
C GLU A 62 3.72 -7.83 0.94
N GLU A 63 4.37 -8.97 0.77
CA GLU A 63 5.41 -9.14 -0.27
C GLU A 63 4.82 -9.05 -1.67
N GLN A 64 3.68 -9.72 -1.93
CA GLN A 64 2.96 -9.64 -3.22
C GLN A 64 2.52 -8.20 -3.52
N LYS A 65 1.99 -7.49 -2.52
CA LYS A 65 1.61 -6.09 -2.64
C LYS A 65 2.81 -5.21 -2.98
N ARG A 66 3.96 -5.44 -2.35
CA ARG A 66 5.20 -4.71 -2.64
C ARG A 66 5.67 -4.94 -4.07
N GLN A 67 5.69 -6.20 -4.52
CA GLN A 67 6.08 -6.56 -5.88
C GLN A 67 5.16 -5.94 -6.94
N GLU A 68 3.84 -5.96 -6.71
CA GLU A 68 2.88 -5.32 -7.61
C GLU A 68 3.07 -3.80 -7.65
N LEU A 69 3.30 -3.17 -6.51
CA LEU A 69 3.58 -1.73 -6.44
C LEU A 69 4.88 -1.37 -7.18
N ASP A 70 5.93 -2.17 -7.07
CA ASP A 70 7.20 -1.94 -7.77
C ASP A 70 7.03 -2.10 -9.30
N ARG A 71 6.19 -3.04 -9.73
CA ARG A 71 5.80 -3.18 -11.13
C ARG A 71 5.05 -1.94 -11.62
N LEU A 72 4.03 -1.49 -10.90
CA LEU A 72 3.25 -0.29 -11.27
C LEU A 72 4.13 0.97 -11.32
N ARG A 73 5.13 1.08 -10.45
CA ARG A 73 6.11 2.17 -10.50
C ARG A 73 6.98 2.16 -11.75
N SER A 74 7.11 1.06 -12.45
CA SER A 74 7.81 1.01 -13.74
C SER A 74 6.96 1.50 -14.91
N GLU A 75 5.64 1.43 -14.81
CA GLU A 75 4.67 1.79 -15.85
C GLU A 75 3.72 2.90 -15.35
N HIS A 76 4.26 3.98 -14.85
CA HIS A 76 3.52 5.02 -14.11
C HIS A 76 3.33 6.33 -14.89
N ILE A 77 3.63 6.35 -16.20
CA ILE A 77 3.60 7.57 -17.01
C ILE A 77 2.56 7.43 -18.12
N VAL A 78 1.72 8.45 -18.24
CA VAL A 78 0.75 8.62 -19.32
C VAL A 78 1.17 9.83 -20.16
N TYR A 79 1.34 9.64 -21.47
CA TYR A 79 1.73 10.70 -22.38
C TYR A 79 0.53 11.31 -23.11
N PHE A 80 0.69 12.56 -23.56
CA PHE A 80 -0.36 13.32 -24.24
C PHE A 80 0.15 13.95 -25.53
N ASP A 81 -0.76 14.08 -26.48
CA ASP A 81 -0.54 14.85 -27.69
C ASP A 81 -0.33 16.35 -27.38
N PHE A 82 0.18 17.06 -28.37
CA PHE A 82 0.34 18.51 -28.26
C PHE A 82 -1.03 19.18 -28.01
N ASP A 83 -1.06 20.02 -26.99
CA ASP A 83 -2.23 20.79 -26.56
C ASP A 83 -3.48 19.96 -26.21
N LYS A 84 -3.30 18.66 -25.93
CA LYS A 84 -4.37 17.77 -25.49
C LYS A 84 -4.23 17.34 -24.05
N SER A 85 -5.37 17.05 -23.43
CA SER A 85 -5.49 16.45 -22.10
C SER A 85 -6.38 15.20 -22.08
N THR A 86 -6.73 14.66 -23.26
CA THR A 86 -7.48 13.42 -23.37
C THR A 86 -6.54 12.22 -23.24
N VAL A 87 -6.88 11.29 -22.37
CA VAL A 87 -6.14 10.03 -22.21
C VAL A 87 -6.32 9.17 -23.45
N SER A 88 -5.22 8.76 -24.08
CA SER A 88 -5.25 7.83 -25.22
C SER A 88 -5.58 6.41 -24.75
N SER A 89 -6.30 5.64 -25.58
CA SER A 89 -6.65 4.24 -25.31
C SER A 89 -5.43 3.33 -25.17
N GLU A 90 -4.27 3.72 -25.67
CA GLU A 90 -3.01 2.96 -25.46
C GLU A 90 -2.59 2.85 -24.00
N PHE A 91 -2.99 3.82 -23.14
CA PHE A 91 -2.71 3.82 -21.70
C PHE A 91 -3.79 3.14 -20.85
N SER A 92 -4.88 2.66 -21.46
CA SER A 92 -5.99 2.04 -20.72
C SER A 92 -5.51 0.85 -19.89
N ALA A 93 -4.71 -0.06 -20.47
CA ALA A 93 -4.22 -1.24 -19.76
C ALA A 93 -3.33 -0.88 -18.55
N VAL A 94 -2.52 0.17 -18.68
CA VAL A 94 -1.70 0.69 -17.58
C VAL A 94 -2.59 1.24 -16.48
N LEU A 95 -3.53 2.11 -16.82
CA LEU A 95 -4.44 2.73 -15.85
C LEU A 95 -5.38 1.71 -15.19
N ASP A 96 -5.83 0.70 -15.93
CA ASP A 96 -6.63 -0.41 -15.38
C ASP A 96 -5.85 -1.19 -14.31
N ALA A 97 -4.54 -1.43 -14.53
CA ALA A 97 -3.68 -2.10 -13.56
C ALA A 97 -3.53 -1.25 -12.28
N HIS A 98 -3.33 0.06 -12.41
CA HIS A 98 -3.29 1.00 -11.29
C HIS A 98 -4.63 1.04 -10.55
N ALA A 99 -5.76 1.12 -11.27
CA ALA A 99 -7.09 1.12 -10.65
C ALA A 99 -7.37 -0.18 -9.88
N LYS A 100 -7.04 -1.34 -10.45
CA LYS A 100 -7.17 -2.64 -9.79
C LYS A 100 -6.37 -2.70 -8.49
N PHE A 101 -5.12 -2.22 -8.50
CA PHE A 101 -4.27 -2.18 -7.33
C PHE A 101 -4.84 -1.27 -6.24
N LEU A 102 -5.27 -0.05 -6.60
CA LEU A 102 -5.83 0.93 -5.66
C LEU A 102 -7.15 0.44 -5.04
N ASN A 103 -8.03 -0.18 -5.82
CA ASN A 103 -9.28 -0.77 -5.33
C ASN A 103 -9.03 -1.93 -4.35
N ALA A 104 -7.99 -2.72 -4.56
CA ALA A 104 -7.59 -3.79 -3.64
C ALA A 104 -6.87 -3.27 -2.38
N ASN A 105 -6.34 -2.03 -2.41
CA ASN A 105 -5.51 -1.45 -1.35
C ASN A 105 -6.00 -0.05 -0.96
N SER A 106 -7.13 0.05 -0.29
CA SER A 106 -7.79 1.33 0.06
C SER A 106 -6.96 2.27 0.96
N SER A 107 -5.92 1.75 1.62
CA SER A 107 -4.97 2.55 2.42
C SER A 107 -3.86 3.19 1.59
N VAL A 108 -3.71 2.81 0.32
CA VAL A 108 -2.72 3.39 -0.59
C VAL A 108 -3.31 4.61 -1.28
N SER A 109 -2.54 5.69 -1.33
CA SER A 109 -2.88 6.91 -2.07
C SER A 109 -1.89 7.13 -3.19
N VAL A 110 -2.34 7.80 -4.25
CA VAL A 110 -1.50 8.18 -5.38
C VAL A 110 -1.65 9.68 -5.66
N LEU A 111 -0.52 10.34 -5.87
CA LEU A 111 -0.46 11.71 -6.38
C LEU A 111 -0.29 11.65 -7.90
N VAL A 112 -1.16 12.32 -8.64
CA VAL A 112 -1.05 12.46 -10.09
C VAL A 112 -0.45 13.82 -10.41
N GLU A 113 0.78 13.80 -10.91
CA GLU A 113 1.52 14.99 -11.34
C GLU A 113 1.25 15.27 -12.82
N GLY A 114 0.83 16.50 -13.15
CA GLY A 114 0.60 16.92 -14.53
C GLY A 114 1.70 17.83 -15.05
N HIS A 115 2.14 17.57 -16.29
CA HIS A 115 3.24 18.28 -16.93
C HIS A 115 2.87 18.72 -18.35
N ALA A 116 3.51 19.80 -18.82
CA ALA A 116 3.45 20.31 -20.17
C ALA A 116 4.86 20.44 -20.76
N ASP A 117 4.94 20.60 -22.08
CA ASP A 117 6.17 21.09 -22.70
C ASP A 117 6.27 22.64 -22.56
N GLU A 118 7.42 23.20 -22.89
CA GLU A 118 7.73 24.63 -22.72
C GLU A 118 7.01 25.58 -23.70
N ARG A 119 6.19 25.08 -24.60
CA ARG A 119 5.47 25.91 -25.57
C ARG A 119 4.20 26.49 -24.95
N GLY A 120 4.09 27.80 -24.97
CA GLY A 120 2.98 28.55 -24.37
C GLY A 120 3.43 29.49 -23.28
N THR A 121 2.50 29.88 -22.42
CA THR A 121 2.83 30.66 -21.20
C THR A 121 2.86 29.75 -19.98
N PRO A 122 3.65 30.10 -18.95
CA PRO A 122 3.69 29.30 -17.72
C PRO A 122 2.31 29.07 -17.11
N GLU A 123 1.45 30.06 -17.09
CA GLU A 123 0.10 29.98 -16.53
C GLU A 123 -0.77 29.01 -17.33
N TYR A 124 -0.66 29.08 -18.69
CA TYR A 124 -1.35 28.14 -19.55
C TYR A 124 -0.88 26.71 -19.33
N ASN A 125 0.43 26.50 -19.22
CA ASN A 125 1.04 25.20 -19.04
C ASN A 125 0.74 24.59 -17.66
N ILE A 126 0.64 25.39 -16.60
CA ILE A 126 0.12 24.95 -15.30
C ILE A 126 -1.32 24.44 -15.46
N ALA A 127 -2.19 25.21 -16.10
CA ALA A 127 -3.58 24.81 -16.32
C ALA A 127 -3.71 23.57 -17.21
N LEU A 128 -2.85 23.43 -18.25
CA LEU A 128 -2.82 22.24 -19.11
C LEU A 128 -2.34 20.99 -18.36
N GLY A 129 -1.28 21.12 -17.55
CA GLY A 129 -0.81 20.05 -16.69
C GLY A 129 -1.88 19.60 -15.70
N GLU A 130 -2.60 20.53 -15.09
CA GLU A 130 -3.72 20.22 -14.19
C GLU A 130 -4.84 19.45 -14.90
N ARG A 131 -5.23 19.87 -16.11
CA ARG A 131 -6.24 19.16 -16.92
C ARG A 131 -5.80 17.73 -17.24
N ARG A 132 -4.52 17.49 -17.55
CA ARG A 132 -3.94 16.16 -17.82
C ARG A 132 -4.00 15.27 -16.59
N ALA A 133 -3.57 15.78 -15.44
CA ALA A 133 -3.64 15.04 -14.18
C ALA A 133 -5.08 14.71 -13.80
N LYS A 134 -6.02 15.67 -13.94
CA LYS A 134 -7.45 15.45 -13.70
C LYS A 134 -8.05 14.42 -14.66
N ALA A 135 -7.63 14.35 -15.91
CA ALA A 135 -8.11 13.34 -16.85
C ALA A 135 -7.72 11.92 -16.40
N VAL A 136 -6.50 11.73 -15.88
CA VAL A 136 -6.07 10.46 -15.31
C VAL A 136 -6.86 10.14 -14.04
N VAL A 137 -7.05 11.10 -13.13
CA VAL A 137 -7.86 10.92 -11.91
C VAL A 137 -9.29 10.53 -12.26
N THR A 138 -9.93 11.23 -13.20
CA THR A 138 -11.29 10.91 -13.66
C THR A 138 -11.37 9.48 -14.23
N TYR A 139 -10.34 9.04 -14.96
CA TYR A 139 -10.28 7.66 -15.45
C TYR A 139 -10.27 6.66 -14.27
N LEU A 140 -9.40 6.86 -13.28
CA LEU A 140 -9.29 5.99 -12.11
C LEU A 140 -10.58 5.98 -11.27
N GLU A 141 -11.23 7.14 -11.08
CA GLU A 141 -12.53 7.24 -10.40
C GLU A 141 -13.63 6.47 -11.14
N ASN A 142 -13.67 6.57 -12.47
CA ASN A 142 -14.61 5.80 -13.30
C ASN A 142 -14.36 4.27 -13.20
N MET A 143 -13.14 3.86 -12.88
CA MET A 143 -12.78 2.48 -12.58
C MET A 143 -13.03 2.09 -11.11
N GLY A 144 -13.65 2.96 -10.32
CA GLY A 144 -14.09 2.69 -8.95
C GLY A 144 -13.09 3.06 -7.85
N VAL A 145 -11.96 3.71 -8.18
CA VAL A 145 -11.01 4.17 -7.16
C VAL A 145 -11.62 5.32 -6.35
N ALA A 146 -11.50 5.24 -5.04
CA ALA A 146 -12.04 6.27 -4.16
C ALA A 146 -11.28 7.60 -4.34
N SER A 147 -12.00 8.72 -4.44
CA SER A 147 -11.40 10.06 -4.58
C SER A 147 -10.45 10.43 -3.43
N SER A 148 -10.67 9.86 -2.24
CA SER A 148 -9.78 10.05 -1.08
C SER A 148 -8.37 9.46 -1.27
N GLN A 149 -8.19 8.53 -2.21
CA GLN A 149 -6.89 7.95 -2.57
C GLN A 149 -6.16 8.76 -3.64
N LEU A 150 -6.82 9.74 -4.27
CA LEU A 150 -6.33 10.46 -5.44
C LEU A 150 -6.07 11.92 -5.11
N SER A 151 -4.93 12.42 -5.53
CA SER A 151 -4.59 13.85 -5.44
C SER A 151 -3.93 14.32 -6.73
N VAL A 152 -4.03 15.62 -7.00
CA VAL A 152 -3.55 16.25 -8.24
C VAL A 152 -2.59 17.36 -7.90
N VAL A 153 -1.49 17.43 -8.65
CA VAL A 153 -0.62 18.61 -8.70
C VAL A 153 -0.22 18.87 -10.14
N SER A 154 -0.10 20.13 -10.52
CA SER A 154 0.48 20.52 -11.80
C SER A 154 1.81 21.23 -11.59
N TYR A 155 2.79 20.84 -12.35
CA TYR A 155 4.07 21.52 -12.49
C TYR A 155 4.19 22.29 -13.82
N GLY A 156 3.18 22.19 -14.68
CA GLY A 156 3.28 22.80 -16.01
C GLY A 156 4.57 22.42 -16.71
N GLU A 157 5.36 23.41 -17.12
CA GLU A 157 6.66 23.24 -17.77
C GLU A 157 7.85 23.21 -16.81
N GLU A 158 7.65 23.48 -15.51
CA GLU A 158 8.72 23.71 -14.53
C GLU A 158 9.57 22.47 -14.21
N LYS A 159 9.02 21.26 -14.42
CA LYS A 159 9.72 20.00 -14.20
C LYS A 159 9.84 19.17 -15.49
N PRO A 160 10.65 19.59 -16.45
CA PRO A 160 10.85 18.82 -17.67
C PRO A 160 11.58 17.51 -17.39
N MET A 161 11.13 16.40 -18.01
CA MET A 161 11.83 15.12 -18.00
C MET A 161 13.07 15.17 -18.88
N VAL A 162 12.97 15.86 -20.01
CA VAL A 162 14.06 16.03 -20.96
C VAL A 162 14.25 17.52 -21.23
N LYS A 163 15.45 18.03 -20.99
CA LYS A 163 15.84 19.43 -21.20
C LYS A 163 16.41 19.63 -22.62
N ASP A 164 15.64 19.36 -23.63
CA ASP A 164 15.97 19.56 -25.04
C ASP A 164 14.76 20.17 -25.76
N ARG A 165 15.02 20.91 -26.84
CA ARG A 165 14.00 21.61 -27.64
C ARG A 165 13.58 20.86 -28.90
N SER A 166 13.76 19.56 -28.91
CA SER A 166 13.26 18.70 -29.98
C SER A 166 11.82 18.27 -29.73
N GLU A 167 11.09 17.90 -30.79
CA GLU A 167 9.73 17.35 -30.64
C GLU A 167 9.73 16.05 -29.81
N ASN A 168 10.79 15.25 -29.90
CA ASN A 168 10.97 14.07 -29.05
C ASN A 168 11.04 14.41 -27.55
N ALA A 169 11.74 15.49 -27.20
CA ALA A 169 11.81 15.98 -25.82
C ALA A 169 10.46 16.53 -25.37
N PHE A 170 9.81 17.34 -26.21
CA PHE A 170 8.48 17.88 -25.93
C PHE A 170 7.45 16.77 -25.73
N ALA A 171 7.45 15.72 -26.56
CA ALA A 171 6.56 14.57 -26.40
C ALA A 171 6.74 13.88 -25.04
N LYS A 172 7.98 13.73 -24.56
CA LYS A 172 8.27 13.16 -23.24
C LYS A 172 7.87 14.08 -22.07
N ASN A 173 7.88 15.39 -22.29
CA ASN A 173 7.48 16.37 -21.28
C ASN A 173 5.95 16.47 -21.14
N ARG A 174 5.18 16.20 -22.21
CA ARG A 174 3.70 16.16 -22.19
C ARG A 174 3.19 14.90 -21.53
N ARG A 175 3.14 14.88 -20.22
CA ARG A 175 2.82 13.65 -19.45
C ARG A 175 2.01 13.92 -18.19
N ALA A 176 1.41 12.87 -17.68
CA ALA A 176 1.02 12.75 -16.28
C ALA A 176 1.77 11.58 -15.64
N VAL A 177 2.12 11.72 -14.37
CA VAL A 177 2.92 10.74 -13.61
C VAL A 177 2.15 10.32 -12.37
N LEU A 178 1.99 9.01 -12.16
CA LEU A 178 1.38 8.45 -10.95
C LEU A 178 2.49 8.19 -9.91
N VAL A 179 2.42 8.89 -8.76
CA VAL A 179 3.43 8.83 -7.69
C VAL A 179 2.79 8.23 -6.43
N TYR A 180 3.33 7.10 -5.97
CA TYR A 180 2.88 6.35 -4.79
C TYR A 180 3.71 6.67 -3.55
#